data_838bfa606fe214c3d153a5ef6ea25beb
#
_entry.id   838bfa606fe214c3d153a5ef6ea25beb
#
_cell.length_a   1.000
_cell.length_b   1.000
_cell.length_c   1.000
_cell.angle_alpha   90.00
_cell.angle_beta   90.00
_cell.angle_gamma   90.00
#
_symmetry.space_group_name_H-M   'P 1'
#
loop_
_entity.id
_entity.type
_entity.pdbx_description
1 polymer ?
#
loop_
_entity_poly.entity_id
_entity_poly.type
_entity_poly.pdbx_seq_one_letter_code
_entity_poly.pdbx_strand_id
1 'polypeptide(L)'
;MKPGFTFPIAGRAKVGKRTKDLTKRVEAGDIVVIDHEDLDRVAAEALVDRAPAAVLNASPSISGRYPNAGPQILVEAGIPVLDVLDQDLFATVREGRFVEIDESGVSLSTGERLEAELYTPAVLNDKLDKAREGLSEQLEAFASNTMEYMLRERELLINGVGTPEVRTRFQGRPVLIVVRGYHYREDLVA
;
A
#
# COMPACT_ATOMS: atom_id res chain seq x y z
N MET A 1 3.95 -25.39 -6.12
CA MET A 1 5.33 -25.55 -5.62
C MET A 1 5.45 -24.67 -4.39
N LYS A 2 5.81 -25.20 -3.22
CA LYS A 2 6.01 -24.37 -2.01
C LYS A 2 7.28 -23.56 -2.23
N PRO A 3 7.27 -22.23 -2.19
CA PRO A 3 8.49 -21.49 -1.92
C PRO A 3 8.80 -21.74 -0.45
N GLY A 4 9.59 -22.77 -0.18
CA GLY A 4 10.13 -23.00 1.14
C GLY A 4 11.32 -22.09 1.32
N PHE A 5 11.14 -21.00 2.06
CA PHE A 5 12.30 -20.24 2.53
C PHE A 5 13.12 -21.12 3.47
N THR A 6 14.42 -21.00 3.39
CA THR A 6 15.33 -21.72 4.30
C THR A 6 15.74 -20.74 5.40
N PHE A 7 15.34 -20.99 6.61
CA PHE A 7 15.70 -20.20 7.78
C PHE A 7 16.83 -20.86 8.58
N PRO A 8 17.61 -20.08 9.36
CA PRO A 8 17.56 -18.63 9.51
C PRO A 8 18.13 -17.89 8.30
N ILE A 9 17.60 -16.70 8.01
CA ILE A 9 18.13 -15.76 7.03
C ILE A 9 18.82 -14.63 7.81
N ALA A 10 20.08 -14.35 7.44
CA ALA A 10 20.86 -13.35 8.14
C ALA A 10 21.52 -12.38 7.14
N GLY A 11 21.59 -11.11 7.51
CA GLY A 11 22.17 -10.09 6.64
C GLY A 11 22.30 -8.74 7.33
N ARG A 12 22.80 -7.76 6.60
CA ARG A 12 22.89 -6.39 7.07
C ARG A 12 21.61 -5.63 6.71
N ALA A 13 21.07 -4.88 7.66
CA ALA A 13 19.89 -4.07 7.44
C ALA A 13 20.20 -2.84 6.56
N LYS A 14 19.40 -2.63 5.54
CA LYS A 14 19.27 -1.38 4.77
C LYS A 14 17.92 -0.76 5.10
N VAL A 15 17.94 0.40 5.75
CA VAL A 15 16.76 0.99 6.37
C VAL A 15 16.33 2.25 5.62
N GLY A 16 15.05 2.35 5.24
CA GLY A 16 14.55 3.56 4.59
C GLY A 16 13.05 3.54 4.40
N LYS A 17 12.35 4.59 4.85
CA LYS A 17 10.89 4.69 4.72
C LYS A 17 10.42 4.79 3.27
N ARG A 18 11.24 5.39 2.38
CA ARG A 18 10.91 5.51 0.96
C ARG A 18 11.59 4.40 0.16
N THR A 19 10.85 3.40 -0.25
CA THR A 19 11.35 2.24 -0.99
C THR A 19 12.14 2.65 -2.23
N LYS A 20 11.64 3.62 -3.02
CA LYS A 20 12.31 4.14 -4.22
C LYS A 20 13.73 4.68 -3.97
N ASP A 21 13.97 5.33 -2.84
CA ASP A 21 15.29 5.85 -2.51
C ASP A 21 16.18 4.76 -1.90
N LEU A 22 15.60 3.85 -1.16
CA LEU A 22 16.29 2.74 -0.53
C LEU A 22 16.85 1.76 -1.58
N THR A 23 16.07 1.41 -2.60
CA THR A 23 16.49 0.47 -3.66
C THR A 23 17.76 0.88 -4.39
N LYS A 24 18.09 2.17 -4.44
CA LYS A 24 19.33 2.67 -5.07
C LYS A 24 20.61 2.20 -4.36
N ARG A 25 20.53 1.83 -3.07
CA ARG A 25 21.66 1.46 -2.21
C ARG A 25 21.57 0.06 -1.60
N VAL A 26 20.53 -0.68 -1.94
CA VAL A 26 20.39 -2.11 -1.58
C VAL A 26 21.36 -2.94 -2.42
N GLU A 27 22.06 -3.86 -1.75
CA GLU A 27 22.93 -4.84 -2.35
C GLU A 27 22.34 -6.25 -2.17
N ALA A 28 22.78 -7.19 -3.00
CA ALA A 28 22.33 -8.57 -2.90
C ALA A 28 22.68 -9.17 -1.53
N GLY A 29 21.70 -9.81 -0.89
CA GLY A 29 21.84 -10.40 0.44
C GLY A 29 21.59 -9.43 1.60
N ASP A 30 21.32 -8.15 1.36
CA ASP A 30 20.86 -7.23 2.41
C ASP A 30 19.47 -7.61 2.91
N ILE A 31 19.17 -7.26 4.16
CA ILE A 31 17.82 -7.27 4.71
C ILE A 31 17.25 -5.87 4.59
N VAL A 32 16.21 -5.72 3.80
CA VAL A 32 15.60 -4.42 3.51
C VAL A 32 14.51 -4.10 4.53
N VAL A 33 14.56 -2.91 5.13
CA VAL A 33 13.57 -2.40 6.10
C VAL A 33 12.86 -1.20 5.51
N ILE A 34 11.55 -1.34 5.28
CA ILE A 34 10.70 -0.33 4.65
C ILE A 34 9.48 0.03 5.52
N ASP A 35 8.80 1.11 5.14
CA ASP A 35 7.50 1.53 5.65
C ASP A 35 6.61 1.82 4.44
N HIS A 36 5.96 0.75 3.91
CA HIS A 36 5.23 0.84 2.66
C HIS A 36 3.89 0.09 2.77
N GLU A 37 2.84 0.84 3.15
CA GLU A 37 1.49 0.30 3.16
C GLU A 37 1.06 -0.07 1.73
N ASP A 38 0.46 -1.25 1.56
CA ASP A 38 0.03 -1.78 0.27
C ASP A 38 1.16 -1.79 -0.78
N LEU A 39 2.22 -2.56 -0.46
CA LEU A 39 3.43 -2.65 -1.29
C LEU A 39 3.10 -2.90 -2.76
N ASP A 40 3.38 -1.93 -3.61
CA ASP A 40 3.01 -1.94 -5.00
C ASP A 40 3.96 -2.76 -5.90
N ARG A 41 3.51 -3.02 -7.12
CA ARG A 41 4.25 -3.79 -8.11
C ARG A 41 5.60 -3.15 -8.45
N VAL A 42 5.65 -1.83 -8.62
CA VAL A 42 6.86 -1.11 -9.05
C VAL A 42 7.95 -1.19 -7.98
N ALA A 43 7.55 -1.01 -6.72
CA ALA A 43 8.45 -1.15 -5.59
C ALA A 43 8.96 -2.57 -5.43
N ALA A 44 8.09 -3.58 -5.62
CA ALA A 44 8.48 -4.99 -5.54
C ALA A 44 9.46 -5.39 -6.65
N GLU A 45 9.18 -5.04 -7.90
CA GLU A 45 10.08 -5.30 -9.03
C GLU A 45 11.45 -4.64 -8.83
N ALA A 46 11.47 -3.39 -8.34
CA ALA A 46 12.72 -2.71 -8.02
C ALA A 46 13.52 -3.37 -6.87
N LEU A 47 12.85 -4.02 -5.92
CA LEU A 47 13.48 -4.81 -4.87
C LEU A 47 14.00 -6.15 -5.42
N VAL A 48 13.23 -6.84 -6.26
CA VAL A 48 13.67 -8.09 -6.92
C VAL A 48 14.96 -7.88 -7.70
N ASP A 49 15.08 -6.78 -8.45
CA ASP A 49 16.28 -6.42 -9.20
C ASP A 49 17.53 -6.27 -8.31
N ARG A 50 17.35 -6.00 -7.02
CA ARG A 50 18.44 -5.87 -6.04
C ARG A 50 18.76 -7.15 -5.30
N ALA A 51 17.94 -8.19 -5.43
CA ALA A 51 18.09 -9.49 -4.80
C ALA A 51 18.39 -9.41 -3.28
N PRO A 52 17.58 -8.70 -2.46
CA PRO A 52 17.76 -8.72 -1.02
C PRO A 52 17.50 -10.12 -0.47
N ALA A 53 18.06 -10.41 0.70
CA ALA A 53 17.81 -11.68 1.39
C ALA A 53 16.39 -11.76 1.97
N ALA A 54 15.83 -10.63 2.41
CA ALA A 54 14.47 -10.51 2.92
C ALA A 54 13.99 -9.05 2.93
N VAL A 55 12.68 -8.86 3.04
CA VAL A 55 12.02 -7.56 3.20
C VAL A 55 11.25 -7.55 4.52
N LEU A 56 11.56 -6.59 5.39
CA LEU A 56 10.81 -6.28 6.61
C LEU A 56 10.01 -5.01 6.38
N ASN A 57 8.72 -5.05 6.60
CA ASN A 57 7.83 -3.92 6.41
C ASN A 57 7.19 -3.49 7.73
N ALA A 58 7.28 -2.19 8.06
CA ALA A 58 6.66 -1.61 9.25
C ALA A 58 5.16 -1.29 9.07
N SER A 59 4.66 -1.42 7.84
CA SER A 59 3.24 -1.25 7.49
C SER A 59 2.68 -2.53 6.87
N PRO A 60 1.35 -2.73 6.86
CA PRO A 60 0.75 -3.88 6.19
C PRO A 60 1.11 -3.90 4.70
N SER A 61 1.83 -4.93 4.27
CA SER A 61 2.17 -5.11 2.85
C SER A 61 0.92 -5.40 1.99
N ILE A 62 -0.16 -5.91 2.59
CA ILE A 62 -1.52 -6.00 2.06
C ILE A 62 -2.47 -5.54 3.16
N SER A 63 -3.06 -4.34 3.03
CA SER A 63 -3.97 -3.77 4.03
C SER A 63 -5.39 -4.35 3.97
N GLY A 64 -5.75 -5.01 2.87
CA GLY A 64 -7.09 -5.50 2.61
C GLY A 64 -8.01 -4.49 1.90
N ARG A 65 -7.55 -3.28 1.61
CA ARG A 65 -8.35 -2.28 0.87
C ARG A 65 -8.53 -2.62 -0.60
N TYR A 66 -7.49 -3.17 -1.21
CA TYR A 66 -7.49 -3.66 -2.59
C TYR A 66 -6.39 -4.71 -2.78
N PRO A 67 -6.54 -5.64 -3.73
CA PRO A 67 -5.51 -6.63 -4.01
C PRO A 67 -4.30 -5.96 -4.69
N ASN A 68 -3.16 -5.99 -4.03
CA ASN A 68 -1.89 -5.49 -4.56
C ASN A 68 -0.92 -6.65 -4.83
N ALA A 69 -0.12 -6.53 -5.89
CA ALA A 69 0.71 -7.63 -6.37
C ALA A 69 2.13 -7.66 -5.77
N GLY A 70 2.55 -6.62 -5.04
CA GLY A 70 3.93 -6.48 -4.58
C GLY A 70 4.44 -7.65 -3.75
N PRO A 71 3.77 -8.05 -2.66
CA PRO A 71 4.21 -9.18 -1.85
C PRO A 71 4.26 -10.50 -2.63
N GLN A 72 3.31 -10.73 -3.55
CA GLN A 72 3.32 -11.91 -4.40
C GLN A 72 4.57 -11.98 -5.29
N ILE A 73 4.93 -10.88 -5.93
CA ILE A 73 6.13 -10.78 -6.79
C ILE A 73 7.41 -11.12 -6.01
N LEU A 74 7.55 -10.58 -4.79
CA LEU A 74 8.71 -10.86 -3.94
C LEU A 74 8.76 -12.33 -3.51
N VAL A 75 7.64 -12.88 -3.03
CA VAL A 75 7.54 -14.29 -2.62
C VAL A 75 7.81 -15.24 -3.79
N GLU A 76 7.29 -14.97 -4.97
CA GLU A 76 7.54 -15.75 -6.19
C GLU A 76 9.00 -15.66 -6.65
N ALA A 77 9.67 -14.54 -6.41
CA ALA A 77 11.10 -14.36 -6.63
C ALA A 77 11.99 -15.04 -5.57
N GLY A 78 11.39 -15.68 -4.56
CA GLY A 78 12.11 -16.33 -3.47
C GLY A 78 12.60 -15.37 -2.37
N ILE A 79 12.07 -14.16 -2.32
CA ILE A 79 12.40 -13.14 -1.32
C ILE A 79 11.29 -13.12 -0.25
N PRO A 80 11.56 -13.56 0.99
CA PRO A 80 10.58 -13.52 2.06
C PRO A 80 10.21 -12.08 2.44
N VAL A 81 8.91 -11.86 2.65
CA VAL A 81 8.34 -10.61 3.14
C VAL A 81 7.75 -10.86 4.51
N LEU A 82 8.08 -10.00 5.46
CA LEU A 82 7.57 -10.06 6.83
C LEU A 82 7.06 -8.69 7.24
N ASP A 83 5.81 -8.63 7.73
CA ASP A 83 5.23 -7.44 8.33
C ASP A 83 5.52 -7.41 9.83
N VAL A 84 6.03 -6.27 10.34
CA VAL A 84 6.30 -6.01 11.76
C VAL A 84 5.41 -4.84 12.18
N LEU A 85 4.21 -5.12 12.69
CA LEU A 85 3.17 -4.10 12.85
C LEU A 85 3.05 -3.56 14.29
N ASP A 86 3.25 -4.43 15.29
CA ASP A 86 2.97 -4.09 16.70
C ASP A 86 4.18 -3.50 17.44
N GLN A 87 5.28 -3.28 16.73
CA GLN A 87 6.56 -2.84 17.30
C GLN A 87 7.24 -1.80 16.41
N ASP A 88 8.00 -0.90 17.02
CA ASP A 88 8.74 0.12 16.24
C ASP A 88 9.97 -0.50 15.57
N LEU A 89 9.75 -1.02 14.36
CA LEU A 89 10.79 -1.62 13.54
C LEU A 89 11.94 -0.62 13.27
N PHE A 90 11.63 0.66 13.01
CA PHE A 90 12.64 1.68 12.71
C PHE A 90 13.40 2.17 13.95
N ALA A 91 12.83 2.05 15.14
CA ALA A 91 13.57 2.32 16.37
C ALA A 91 14.57 1.22 16.69
N THR A 92 14.16 -0.04 16.43
CA THR A 92 14.91 -1.23 16.82
C THR A 92 15.96 -1.63 15.80
N VAL A 93 15.60 -1.69 14.50
CA VAL A 93 16.51 -2.05 13.42
C VAL A 93 17.16 -0.80 12.82
N ARG A 94 18.47 -0.66 12.97
CA ARG A 94 19.25 0.46 12.44
C ARG A 94 20.04 0.07 11.21
N GLU A 95 20.29 1.05 10.34
CA GLU A 95 21.13 0.92 9.15
C GLU A 95 22.45 0.20 9.45
N GLY A 96 22.79 -0.79 8.64
CA GLY A 96 24.03 -1.56 8.73
C GLY A 96 24.10 -2.57 9.88
N ARG A 97 23.11 -2.67 10.75
CA ARG A 97 23.03 -3.67 11.80
C ARG A 97 22.84 -5.06 11.21
N PHE A 98 23.44 -6.05 11.86
CA PHE A 98 23.23 -7.45 11.51
C PHE A 98 21.93 -7.95 12.12
N VAL A 99 21.10 -8.57 11.31
CA VAL A 99 19.76 -9.04 11.63
C VAL A 99 19.64 -10.50 11.23
N GLU A 100 18.99 -11.30 12.05
CA GLU A 100 18.64 -12.68 11.77
C GLU A 100 17.11 -12.83 11.77
N ILE A 101 16.59 -13.52 10.78
CA ILE A 101 15.16 -13.73 10.57
C ILE A 101 14.86 -15.21 10.63
N ASP A 102 13.82 -15.57 11.35
CA ASP A 102 13.19 -16.90 11.33
C ASP A 102 11.72 -16.81 10.90
N GLU A 103 10.99 -17.92 10.96
CA GLU A 103 9.59 -18.00 10.52
C GLU A 103 8.62 -17.12 11.34
N SER A 104 9.02 -16.70 12.54
CA SER A 104 8.13 -15.99 13.49
C SER A 104 8.62 -14.59 13.84
N GLY A 105 9.80 -14.17 13.36
CA GLY A 105 10.27 -12.84 13.67
C GLY A 105 11.72 -12.55 13.34
N VAL A 106 12.17 -11.47 13.92
CA VAL A 106 13.46 -10.83 13.66
C VAL A 106 14.24 -10.74 14.97
N SER A 107 15.46 -11.24 14.95
CA SER A 107 16.38 -11.21 16.10
C SER A 107 17.57 -10.30 15.79
N LEU A 108 17.95 -9.49 16.77
CA LEU A 108 19.10 -8.62 16.69
C LEU A 108 20.26 -9.15 17.55
N SER A 109 21.48 -8.77 17.19
CA SER A 109 22.68 -9.10 17.98
C SER A 109 22.67 -8.55 19.42
N THR A 110 21.77 -7.61 19.72
CA THR A 110 21.53 -7.06 21.07
C THR A 110 20.73 -8.00 21.96
N GLY A 111 20.13 -9.06 21.40
CA GLY A 111 19.19 -9.96 22.11
C GLY A 111 17.73 -9.51 22.01
N GLU A 112 17.45 -8.38 21.42
CA GLU A 112 16.08 -7.94 21.11
C GLU A 112 15.46 -8.81 20.03
N ARG A 113 14.15 -9.07 20.16
CA ARG A 113 13.37 -9.82 19.19
C ARG A 113 12.10 -9.07 18.87
N LEU A 114 11.77 -9.01 17.58
CA LEU A 114 10.52 -8.48 17.04
C LEU A 114 9.70 -9.63 16.47
N GLU A 115 8.42 -9.68 16.81
CA GLU A 115 7.47 -10.59 16.16
C GLU A 115 7.12 -10.07 14.77
N ALA A 116 6.94 -10.97 13.81
CA ALA A 116 6.65 -10.61 12.45
C ALA A 116 5.74 -11.66 11.79
N GLU A 117 4.85 -11.20 10.93
CA GLU A 117 4.01 -12.05 10.10
C GLU A 117 4.71 -12.35 8.77
N LEU A 118 5.11 -13.61 8.58
CA LEU A 118 5.72 -14.08 7.34
C LEU A 118 4.65 -14.30 6.25
N TYR A 119 4.84 -13.72 5.09
CA TYR A 119 4.02 -13.98 3.90
C TYR A 119 4.35 -15.33 3.28
N THR A 120 3.72 -16.37 3.77
CA THR A 120 3.69 -17.67 3.10
C THR A 120 2.67 -17.64 1.95
N PRO A 121 2.71 -18.58 0.99
CA PRO A 121 1.69 -18.67 -0.07
C PRO A 121 0.26 -18.77 0.48
N ALA A 122 0.07 -19.40 1.64
CA ALA A 122 -1.24 -19.51 2.28
C ALA A 122 -1.72 -18.16 2.85
N VAL A 123 -0.85 -17.46 3.57
CA VAL A 123 -1.12 -16.12 4.11
C VAL A 123 -1.37 -15.12 2.98
N LEU A 124 -0.55 -15.18 1.92
CA LEU A 124 -0.70 -14.33 0.75
C LEU A 124 -2.05 -14.50 0.07
N ASN A 125 -2.46 -15.74 -0.19
CA ASN A 125 -3.75 -16.03 -0.82
C ASN A 125 -4.92 -15.55 0.05
N ASP A 126 -4.92 -15.85 1.34
CA ASP A 126 -5.96 -15.41 2.28
C ASP A 126 -6.10 -13.87 2.30
N LYS A 127 -4.97 -13.15 2.39
CA LYS A 127 -4.97 -11.68 2.38
C LYS A 127 -5.46 -11.10 1.03
N LEU A 128 -5.05 -11.69 -0.09
CA LEU A 128 -5.49 -11.26 -1.42
C LEU A 128 -6.97 -11.53 -1.65
N ASP A 129 -7.49 -12.67 -1.19
CA ASP A 129 -8.91 -13.00 -1.33
C ASP A 129 -9.77 -12.04 -0.48
N LYS A 130 -9.39 -11.77 0.77
CA LYS A 130 -10.03 -10.75 1.61
C LYS A 130 -10.00 -9.35 0.98
N ALA A 131 -8.89 -8.98 0.36
CA ALA A 131 -8.78 -7.69 -0.33
C ALA A 131 -9.67 -7.61 -1.58
N ARG A 132 -9.87 -8.71 -2.30
CA ARG A 132 -10.81 -8.78 -3.44
C ARG A 132 -12.25 -8.67 -2.99
N GLU A 133 -12.62 -9.34 -1.90
CA GLU A 133 -13.96 -9.25 -1.31
C GLU A 133 -14.25 -7.81 -0.86
N GLY A 134 -13.34 -7.18 -0.10
CA GLY A 134 -13.49 -5.79 0.35
C GLY A 134 -13.61 -4.78 -0.81
N LEU A 135 -12.85 -4.98 -1.90
CA LEU A 135 -12.96 -4.15 -3.10
C LEU A 135 -14.31 -4.33 -3.79
N SER A 136 -14.83 -5.58 -3.87
CA SER A 136 -16.14 -5.87 -4.46
C SER A 136 -17.26 -5.15 -3.72
N GLU A 137 -17.27 -5.22 -2.39
CA GLU A 137 -18.25 -4.51 -1.56
C GLU A 137 -18.21 -2.99 -1.76
N GLN A 138 -17.01 -2.41 -1.84
CA GLN A 138 -16.85 -0.97 -2.09
C GLN A 138 -17.36 -0.57 -3.48
N LEU A 139 -17.10 -1.38 -4.51
CA LEU A 139 -17.59 -1.14 -5.87
C LEU A 139 -19.11 -1.25 -5.96
N GLU A 140 -19.72 -2.22 -5.28
CA GLU A 140 -21.18 -2.39 -5.21
C GLU A 140 -21.83 -1.19 -4.50
N ALA A 141 -21.27 -0.74 -3.38
CA ALA A 141 -21.74 0.43 -2.66
C ALA A 141 -21.63 1.70 -3.53
N PHE A 142 -20.51 1.89 -4.23
CA PHE A 142 -20.32 3.00 -5.15
C PHE A 142 -21.31 2.97 -6.31
N ALA A 143 -21.50 1.80 -6.93
CA ALA A 143 -22.46 1.64 -8.04
C ALA A 143 -23.89 1.92 -7.58
N SER A 144 -24.29 1.43 -6.42
CA SER A 144 -25.62 1.66 -5.83
C SER A 144 -25.87 3.14 -5.54
N ASN A 145 -24.91 3.81 -4.90
CA ASN A 145 -24.99 5.24 -4.62
C ASN A 145 -25.07 6.07 -5.90
N THR A 146 -24.28 5.72 -6.90
CA THR A 146 -24.27 6.40 -8.20
C THR A 146 -25.61 6.24 -8.92
N MET A 147 -26.16 5.01 -8.92
CA MET A 147 -27.47 4.73 -9.52
C MET A 147 -28.59 5.50 -8.82
N GLU A 148 -28.61 5.50 -7.49
CA GLU A 148 -29.59 6.27 -6.71
C GLU A 148 -29.52 7.76 -7.06
N TYR A 149 -28.31 8.32 -7.14
CA TYR A 149 -28.09 9.70 -7.50
C TYR A 149 -28.62 9.99 -8.91
N MET A 150 -28.28 9.16 -9.90
CA MET A 150 -28.75 9.28 -11.28
C MET A 150 -30.27 9.21 -11.39
N LEU A 151 -30.91 8.33 -10.63
CA LEU A 151 -32.39 8.22 -10.61
C LEU A 151 -33.04 9.45 -9.99
N ARG A 152 -32.46 10.00 -8.92
CA ARG A 152 -32.94 11.23 -8.26
C ARG A 152 -32.82 12.44 -9.17
N GLU A 153 -31.72 12.56 -9.89
CA GLU A 153 -31.41 13.70 -10.75
C GLU A 153 -31.83 13.47 -12.22
N ARG A 154 -32.60 12.40 -12.49
CA ARG A 154 -32.97 11.99 -13.85
C ARG A 154 -33.61 13.12 -14.66
N GLU A 155 -34.57 13.84 -14.10
CA GLU A 155 -35.29 14.93 -14.77
C GLU A 155 -34.36 16.11 -15.09
N LEU A 156 -33.42 16.42 -14.17
CA LEU A 156 -32.38 17.41 -14.40
C LEU A 156 -31.44 17.00 -15.53
N LEU A 157 -30.96 15.74 -15.49
CA LEU A 157 -29.97 15.20 -16.46
C LEU A 157 -30.53 15.05 -17.88
N ILE A 158 -31.82 14.64 -17.99
CA ILE A 158 -32.43 14.37 -19.30
C ILE A 158 -33.13 15.61 -19.86
N ASN A 159 -33.89 16.32 -19.04
CA ASN A 159 -34.79 17.37 -19.45
C ASN A 159 -34.38 18.77 -18.97
N GLY A 160 -33.28 18.89 -18.20
CA GLY A 160 -32.84 20.16 -17.60
C GLY A 160 -33.81 20.75 -16.56
N VAL A 161 -34.76 19.93 -16.09
CA VAL A 161 -35.76 20.37 -15.10
C VAL A 161 -35.08 20.57 -13.75
N GLY A 162 -35.30 21.74 -13.14
CA GLY A 162 -34.66 22.09 -11.87
C GLY A 162 -33.34 22.84 -12.01
N THR A 163 -32.88 23.12 -13.24
CA THR A 163 -31.71 23.98 -13.45
C THR A 163 -32.03 25.39 -12.95
N PRO A 164 -31.22 25.94 -12.02
CA PRO A 164 -31.44 27.28 -11.51
C PRO A 164 -31.32 28.32 -12.62
N GLU A 165 -32.17 29.35 -12.59
CA GLU A 165 -32.10 30.46 -13.53
C GLU A 165 -30.80 31.24 -13.33
N VAL A 166 -29.95 31.24 -14.35
CA VAL A 166 -28.65 31.93 -14.30
C VAL A 166 -28.86 33.42 -14.59
N ARG A 167 -28.71 34.27 -13.56
CA ARG A 167 -28.85 35.72 -13.67
C ARG A 167 -27.58 36.44 -14.09
N THR A 168 -26.42 35.75 -14.02
CA THR A 168 -25.11 36.33 -14.34
C THR A 168 -24.77 36.18 -15.82
N ARG A 169 -24.34 37.26 -16.47
CA ARG A 169 -23.85 37.20 -17.86
C ARG A 169 -22.39 36.69 -17.85
N PHE A 170 -22.15 35.52 -18.43
CA PHE A 170 -20.83 34.90 -18.52
C PHE A 170 -20.08 35.29 -19.81
N GLN A 171 -20.74 35.83 -20.81
CA GLN A 171 -20.16 36.12 -22.08
C GLN A 171 -18.94 37.07 -21.97
N GLY A 172 -17.78 36.62 -22.47
CA GLY A 172 -16.51 37.37 -22.41
C GLY A 172 -15.87 37.51 -21.03
N ARG A 173 -16.30 36.72 -20.05
CA ARG A 173 -15.73 36.74 -18.69
C ARG A 173 -15.10 35.38 -18.33
N PRO A 174 -13.98 35.34 -17.62
CA PRO A 174 -13.49 34.11 -17.04
C PRO A 174 -14.48 33.61 -15.99
N VAL A 175 -14.70 32.30 -15.98
CA VAL A 175 -15.64 31.64 -15.05
C VAL A 175 -14.86 30.59 -14.26
N LEU A 176 -14.92 30.70 -12.93
CA LEU A 176 -14.41 29.67 -12.02
C LEU A 176 -15.56 28.70 -11.72
N ILE A 177 -15.37 27.44 -12.11
CA ILE A 177 -16.30 26.37 -11.77
C ILE A 177 -15.80 25.69 -10.50
N VAL A 178 -16.57 25.78 -9.44
CA VAL A 178 -16.27 25.12 -8.17
C VAL A 178 -17.11 23.88 -8.01
N VAL A 179 -16.47 22.71 -7.98
CA VAL A 179 -17.10 21.45 -7.60
C VAL A 179 -17.10 21.36 -6.08
N ARG A 180 -18.28 21.16 -5.51
CA ARG A 180 -18.47 21.13 -4.05
C ARG A 180 -17.71 19.96 -3.42
N GLY A 181 -16.45 20.20 -2.98
CA GLY A 181 -15.64 19.28 -2.18
C GLY A 181 -15.78 19.57 -0.67
N TYR A 182 -15.12 18.78 0.17
CA TYR A 182 -15.21 18.87 1.62
C TYR A 182 -14.70 20.23 2.17
N HIS A 183 -13.62 20.77 1.59
CA HIS A 183 -12.98 22.04 1.99
C HIS A 183 -13.11 23.17 0.93
N TYR A 184 -14.07 23.08 0.01
CA TYR A 184 -14.15 24.00 -1.13
C TYR A 184 -14.20 25.49 -0.78
N ARG A 185 -14.68 25.85 0.43
CA ARG A 185 -14.76 27.25 0.89
C ARG A 185 -13.39 27.79 1.30
N GLU A 186 -12.57 26.94 1.92
CA GLU A 186 -11.22 27.27 2.37
C GLU A 186 -10.28 27.40 1.16
N ASP A 187 -10.44 26.50 0.17
CA ASP A 187 -9.69 26.53 -1.08
C ASP A 187 -10.01 27.75 -1.96
N LEU A 188 -11.19 28.36 -1.79
CA LEU A 188 -11.59 29.56 -2.52
C LEU A 188 -11.01 30.86 -1.93
N VAL A 189 -10.52 30.84 -0.71
CA VAL A 189 -10.06 32.03 0.04
C VAL A 189 -8.53 32.09 0.05
N ALA A 190 -7.83 30.99 -0.36
CA ALA A 190 -6.39 30.90 -0.48
C ALA A 190 -5.91 31.45 -1.82
#